data_2ebf4499da0eda6b3ee7e6b529b3f447
#
_entry.id   2ebf4499da0eda6b3ee7e6b529b3f447
#
_cell.length_a   1.000
_cell.length_b   1.000
_cell.length_c   1.000
_cell.angle_alpha   90.00
_cell.angle_beta   90.00
_cell.angle_gamma   90.00
#
_symmetry.space_group_name_H-M   'P 1'
#
loop_
_entity.id
_entity.type
_entity.pdbx_description
1 polymer ?
#
loop_
_entity_poly.entity_id
_entity_poly.type
_entity_poly.pdbx_seq_one_letter_code
_entity_poly.pdbx_strand_id
1 'polypeptide(L)'
;MDRLMKYNEVKGVRFTLTEEGETEVINLNDGYIYAKLEQLAGIVNNNIAVYINDATEEDYVLFTEELVFEDIEIKNIKVKLLNKQTDSYILQLTLKR
;
A
#
# COMPACT_ATOMS: atom_id res chain seq x y z
N MET A 1 25.25 5.24 -24.02
CA MET A 1 23.82 5.03 -24.18
C MET A 1 23.05 5.65 -23.03
N ASP A 2 22.08 6.39 -23.40
CA ASP A 2 21.28 7.06 -22.39
C ASP A 2 20.16 6.15 -21.94
N ARG A 3 20.07 5.97 -20.64
CA ARG A 3 18.97 5.26 -20.05
C ARG A 3 17.88 6.25 -19.70
N LEU A 4 16.67 5.99 -20.17
CA LEU A 4 15.54 6.78 -19.76
C LEU A 4 15.23 6.45 -18.30
N MET A 5 15.16 7.47 -17.48
CA MET A 5 14.76 7.30 -16.10
C MET A 5 13.25 7.22 -16.05
N LYS A 6 12.73 6.07 -15.63
CA LYS A 6 11.31 5.89 -15.47
C LYS A 6 10.78 6.68 -14.28
N TYR A 7 11.60 6.73 -13.24
CA TYR A 7 11.25 7.43 -12.01
C TYR A 7 12.37 8.37 -11.63
N ASN A 8 12.04 9.52 -11.11
CA ASN A 8 13.03 10.46 -10.58
C ASN A 8 12.73 10.89 -9.15
N GLU A 9 11.71 10.33 -8.53
CA GLU A 9 11.36 10.66 -7.16
C GLU A 9 10.81 9.41 -6.46
N VAL A 10 11.21 9.24 -5.21
CA VAL A 10 10.76 8.11 -4.37
C VAL A 10 10.25 8.68 -3.06
N LYS A 11 9.08 8.19 -2.64
CA LYS A 11 8.48 8.56 -1.35
C LYS A 11 8.22 7.30 -0.55
N GLY A 12 8.63 7.28 0.71
CA GLY A 12 8.38 6.19 1.63
C GLY A 12 7.39 6.59 2.70
N VAL A 13 6.44 5.71 2.98
CA VAL A 13 5.47 5.90 4.06
C VAL A 13 5.44 4.62 4.89
N ARG A 14 5.64 4.75 6.20
CA ARG A 14 5.58 3.62 7.12
C ARG A 14 4.44 3.86 8.09
N PHE A 15 3.63 2.82 8.33
CA PHE A 15 2.50 2.94 9.23
C PHE A 15 2.25 1.63 9.96
N THR A 16 1.51 1.72 11.07
CA THR A 16 1.22 0.58 11.93
C THR A 16 -0.29 0.43 12.08
N LEU A 17 -0.77 -0.80 11.97
CA LEU A 17 -2.17 -1.14 12.23
C LEU A 17 -2.21 -2.04 13.47
N THR A 18 -3.07 -1.71 14.43
CA THR A 18 -3.16 -2.44 15.69
C THR A 18 -4.56 -2.89 16.04
N GLU A 19 -5.58 -2.30 15.44
CA GLU A 19 -6.96 -2.61 15.75
C GLU A 19 -7.71 -3.19 14.56
N GLU A 20 -8.54 -4.19 14.82
CA GLU A 20 -9.37 -4.75 13.77
C GLU A 20 -10.31 -3.68 13.21
N GLY A 21 -10.37 -3.60 11.90
CA GLY A 21 -11.16 -2.57 11.21
C GLY A 21 -10.44 -1.25 11.02
N GLU A 22 -9.25 -1.09 11.59
CA GLU A 22 -8.47 0.12 11.44
C GLU A 22 -8.04 0.32 9.99
N THR A 23 -8.06 1.57 9.53
CA THR A 23 -7.63 1.91 8.17
C THR A 23 -6.55 2.98 8.21
N GLU A 24 -5.64 2.90 7.24
CA GLU A 24 -4.69 3.96 6.96
C GLU A 24 -4.95 4.45 5.54
N VAL A 25 -5.14 5.75 5.38
CA VAL A 25 -5.42 6.36 4.07
C VAL A 25 -4.27 7.28 3.70
N ILE A 26 -3.70 7.05 2.51
CA ILE A 26 -2.64 7.87 1.98
C ILE A 26 -3.16 8.54 0.71
N ASN A 27 -3.28 9.86 0.75
CA ASN A 27 -3.71 10.67 -0.40
C ASN A 27 -2.50 11.25 -1.09
N LEU A 28 -2.48 11.15 -2.40
CA LEU A 28 -1.36 11.58 -3.23
C LEU A 28 -1.83 12.57 -4.28
N ASN A 29 -1.12 13.69 -4.38
CA ASN A 29 -1.52 14.76 -5.29
C ASN A 29 -0.63 14.87 -6.51
N ASP A 30 0.41 14.05 -6.61
CA ASP A 30 1.50 14.31 -7.52
C ASP A 30 1.74 13.26 -8.60
N GLY A 31 0.75 12.44 -8.89
CA GLY A 31 0.83 11.53 -10.03
C GLY A 31 1.87 10.43 -9.89
N TYR A 32 1.92 9.76 -8.76
CA TYR A 32 2.78 8.59 -8.60
C TYR A 32 2.27 7.47 -9.51
N ILE A 33 3.20 6.75 -10.14
CA ILE A 33 2.86 5.67 -11.08
C ILE A 33 3.44 4.32 -10.66
N TYR A 34 3.97 4.25 -9.46
CA TYR A 34 4.48 3.00 -8.89
C TYR A 34 4.19 3.00 -7.40
N ALA A 35 3.70 1.88 -6.91
CA ALA A 35 3.50 1.68 -5.48
C ALA A 35 3.87 0.26 -5.11
N LYS A 36 4.64 0.11 -4.03
CA LYS A 36 5.00 -1.20 -3.49
C LYS A 36 4.66 -1.19 -2.01
N LEU A 37 3.83 -2.13 -1.59
CA LEU A 37 3.47 -2.31 -0.19
C LEU A 37 4.20 -3.55 0.34
N GLU A 38 4.90 -3.40 1.46
CA GLU A 38 5.68 -4.48 2.06
C GLU A 38 5.32 -4.62 3.53
N GLN A 39 5.37 -5.85 4.01
CA GLN A 39 5.22 -6.14 5.42
C GLN A 39 6.58 -6.06 6.10
N LEU A 40 6.66 -5.31 7.20
CA LEU A 40 7.86 -5.24 8.03
C LEU A 40 7.71 -6.06 9.30
N ALA A 41 6.49 -6.17 9.85
CA ALA A 41 6.22 -6.95 11.03
C ALA A 41 4.75 -7.37 11.06
N GLY A 42 4.45 -8.45 11.79
CA GLY A 42 3.11 -9.00 11.92
C GLY A 42 2.91 -10.24 11.08
N ILE A 43 1.83 -10.96 11.34
CA ILE A 43 1.48 -12.16 10.57
C ILE A 43 0.36 -11.81 9.61
N VAL A 44 0.67 -11.80 8.32
CA VAL A 44 -0.31 -11.51 7.27
C VAL A 44 -0.85 -12.83 6.72
N ASN A 45 -2.17 -12.99 6.78
CA ASN A 45 -2.83 -14.21 6.33
C ASN A 45 -4.25 -13.85 5.87
N ASN A 46 -4.33 -13.24 4.66
CA ASN A 46 -5.60 -12.81 4.06
C ASN A 46 -6.39 -11.86 4.96
N ASN A 47 -5.69 -11.07 5.76
CA ASN A 47 -6.32 -10.21 6.75
C ASN A 47 -6.08 -8.72 6.53
N ILE A 48 -5.43 -8.36 5.43
CA ILE A 48 -5.19 -6.95 5.09
C ILE A 48 -5.72 -6.69 3.68
N ALA A 49 -6.62 -5.73 3.59
CA ALA A 49 -7.22 -5.32 2.31
C ALA A 49 -6.60 -4.02 1.84
N VAL A 50 -6.32 -3.91 0.55
CA VAL A 50 -5.73 -2.72 -0.06
C VAL A 50 -6.68 -2.20 -1.12
N TYR A 51 -7.02 -0.92 -1.01
CA TYR A 51 -7.93 -0.23 -1.92
C TYR A 51 -7.14 0.84 -2.66
N ILE A 52 -7.19 0.81 -3.98
CA ILE A 52 -6.47 1.76 -4.83
C ILE A 52 -7.48 2.68 -5.51
N ASN A 53 -7.21 3.98 -5.47
CA ASN A 53 -7.97 4.99 -6.21
C ASN A 53 -9.48 4.92 -5.92
N ASP A 54 -9.84 5.00 -4.64
CA ASP A 54 -11.24 4.99 -4.20
C ASP A 54 -12.00 3.71 -4.54
N ALA A 55 -11.30 2.59 -4.63
CA ALA A 55 -11.94 1.31 -4.87
C ALA A 55 -12.99 1.01 -3.80
N THR A 56 -14.07 0.36 -4.22
CA THR A 56 -15.15 -0.01 -3.31
C THR A 56 -14.79 -1.25 -2.51
N GLU A 57 -15.63 -1.58 -1.53
CA GLU A 57 -15.43 -2.76 -0.69
C GLU A 57 -15.33 -4.06 -1.48
N GLU A 58 -15.83 -4.07 -2.71
CA GLU A 58 -15.82 -5.27 -3.55
C GLU A 58 -14.54 -5.38 -4.40
N ASP A 59 -13.82 -4.28 -4.55
CA ASP A 59 -12.69 -4.21 -5.47
C ASP A 59 -11.35 -4.10 -4.78
N TYR A 60 -11.26 -4.50 -3.53
CA TYR A 60 -9.99 -4.47 -2.83
C TYR A 60 -9.10 -5.63 -3.26
N VAL A 61 -7.80 -5.45 -3.06
CA VAL A 61 -6.80 -6.50 -3.30
C VAL A 61 -6.31 -6.98 -1.94
N LEU A 62 -6.27 -8.31 -1.76
CA LEU A 62 -5.70 -8.86 -0.52
C LEU A 62 -4.18 -8.77 -0.56
N PHE A 63 -3.61 -8.22 0.50
CA PHE A 63 -2.17 -8.17 0.67
C PHE A 63 -1.69 -9.50 1.25
N THR A 64 -0.69 -10.11 0.63
CA THR A 64 -0.11 -11.36 1.10
C THR A 64 1.26 -11.15 1.74
N GLU A 65 2.27 -10.79 0.97
CA GLU A 65 3.60 -10.49 1.50
C GLU A 65 4.15 -9.22 0.88
N GLU A 66 3.87 -9.04 -0.38
CA GLU A 66 4.34 -7.91 -1.15
C GLU A 66 3.32 -7.63 -2.24
N LEU A 67 3.01 -6.38 -2.45
CA LEU A 67 2.04 -5.98 -3.47
C LEU A 67 2.63 -4.82 -4.25
N VAL A 68 2.69 -4.98 -5.57
CA VAL A 68 3.27 -3.97 -6.45
C VAL A 68 2.24 -3.54 -7.49
N PHE A 69 2.11 -2.23 -7.65
CA PHE A 69 1.31 -1.63 -8.72
C PHE A 69 2.25 -0.81 -9.60
N GLU A 70 2.25 -1.07 -10.89
CA GLU A 70 3.11 -0.38 -11.85
C GLU A 70 2.28 0.19 -13.00
N ASP A 71 2.73 1.33 -13.50
CA ASP A 71 2.16 1.95 -14.69
C ASP A 71 0.67 2.29 -14.55
N ILE A 72 0.25 2.60 -13.34
CA ILE A 72 -1.08 3.09 -13.05
C ILE A 72 -0.93 4.35 -12.19
N GLU A 73 -1.68 5.39 -12.51
CA GLU A 73 -1.65 6.59 -11.69
C GLU A 73 -2.29 6.30 -10.34
N ILE A 74 -1.53 6.55 -9.28
CA ILE A 74 -1.99 6.31 -7.91
C ILE A 74 -2.45 7.63 -7.31
N LYS A 75 -3.73 7.74 -7.01
CA LYS A 75 -4.32 8.94 -6.39
C LYS A 75 -4.47 8.80 -4.90
N ASN A 76 -4.84 7.61 -4.45
CA ASN A 76 -4.89 7.31 -3.03
C ASN A 76 -4.81 5.80 -2.82
N ILE A 77 -4.38 5.44 -1.63
CA ILE A 77 -4.30 4.05 -1.19
C ILE A 77 -4.93 3.99 0.19
N LYS A 78 -5.83 3.04 0.39
CA LYS A 78 -6.38 2.76 1.70
C LYS A 78 -6.04 1.33 2.08
N VAL A 79 -5.52 1.13 3.27
CA VAL A 79 -5.16 -0.18 3.80
C VAL A 79 -6.01 -0.43 5.03
N LYS A 80 -6.67 -1.58 5.08
CA LYS A 80 -7.59 -1.93 6.17
C LYS A 80 -7.23 -3.27 6.79
N LEU A 81 -7.18 -3.33 8.11
CA LEU A 81 -6.99 -4.57 8.83
C LEU A 81 -8.35 -5.25 9.00
N LEU A 82 -8.55 -6.36 8.30
CA LEU A 82 -9.84 -7.08 8.30
C LEU A 82 -10.04 -7.88 9.58
N ASN A 83 -8.99 -8.57 10.03
CA ASN A 83 -9.02 -9.28 11.29
C ASN A 83 -7.61 -9.28 11.88
N LYS A 84 -7.53 -9.35 13.20
CA LYS A 84 -6.28 -9.21 13.91
C LYS A 84 -5.76 -10.58 14.33
N GLN A 85 -4.54 -10.91 13.94
CA GLN A 85 -3.88 -12.16 14.28
C GLN A 85 -2.61 -11.95 15.09
N THR A 86 -2.07 -10.74 15.10
CA THR A 86 -0.92 -10.36 15.92
C THR A 86 -1.19 -8.99 16.54
N ASP A 87 -0.39 -8.60 17.52
CA ASP A 87 -0.60 -7.35 18.24
C ASP A 87 -0.47 -6.12 17.35
N SER A 88 0.42 -6.16 16.38
CA SER A 88 0.58 -5.04 15.47
C SER A 88 1.11 -5.51 14.11
N TYR A 89 0.82 -4.69 13.11
CA TYR A 89 1.30 -4.89 11.75
C TYR A 89 2.00 -3.62 11.33
N ILE A 90 3.26 -3.74 10.92
CA ILE A 90 4.03 -2.60 10.42
C ILE A 90 4.22 -2.80 8.92
N LEU A 91 3.78 -1.83 8.15
CA LEU A 91 3.82 -1.89 6.71
C LEU A 91 4.58 -0.68 6.17
N GLN A 92 5.21 -0.87 5.03
CA GLN A 92 5.91 0.22 4.35
C GLN A 92 5.41 0.31 2.92
N LEU A 93 5.05 1.52 2.54
CA LEU A 93 4.63 1.83 1.18
C LEU A 93 5.74 2.64 0.52
N THR A 94 6.20 2.17 -0.64
CA THR A 94 7.18 2.88 -1.45
C THR A 94 6.49 3.35 -2.72
N LEU A 95 6.56 4.64 -2.96
CA LEU A 95 5.91 5.28 -4.10
C LEU A 95 6.98 5.90 -5.00
N LYS A 96 6.77 5.85 -6.31
CA LYS A 96 7.71 6.41 -7.27
C LYS A 96 6.98 7.19 -8.36
N ARG A 97 7.61 8.25 -8.82
CA ARG A 97 7.13 9.04 -9.95
C ARG A 97 8.28 9.64 -10.74
#